data_2b3d9c31a2e99c23bb140964bc2e7975
#
_entry.id   2b3d9c31a2e99c23bb140964bc2e7975
#
_cell.length_a   1.000
_cell.length_b   1.000
_cell.length_c   1.000
_cell.angle_alpha   90.00
_cell.angle_beta   90.00
_cell.angle_gamma   90.00
#
_symmetry.space_group_name_H-M   'P 1'
#
loop_
_entity.id
_entity.type
_entity.pdbx_description
1 polymer ?
#
loop_
_entity_poly.entity_id
_entity_poly.type
_entity_poly.pdbx_seq_one_letter_code
_entity_poly.pdbx_strand_id
1 'polypeptide(L)'
;MLLSVKNLATHFHAGPGKIARAVDGVSFDLQQGKTLALVGESGCGKTQTAFSIIKLIAENGYHPSGNIFFEDRDLSNLDDDEMRNLRGNDIAMIFQEPMTSLNPLFRIGDQLQEPLKQHLKIAEGNCRSRAIELL
;
A
#
# COMPACT_ATOMS: atom_id res chain seq x y z
N MET A 1 3.68 -4.34 18.49
CA MET A 1 4.43 -3.98 17.25
C MET A 1 3.42 -3.39 16.28
N LEU A 2 3.70 -2.29 15.57
CA LEU A 2 2.75 -1.77 14.58
C LEU A 2 2.89 -2.52 13.25
N LEU A 3 4.11 -2.60 12.73
CA LEU A 3 4.41 -3.32 11.48
C LEU A 3 5.66 -4.17 11.68
N SER A 4 5.61 -5.42 11.24
CA SER A 4 6.76 -6.33 11.23
C SER A 4 6.87 -7.00 9.87
N VAL A 5 7.98 -6.78 9.19
CA VAL A 5 8.30 -7.39 7.89
C VAL A 5 9.41 -8.40 8.13
N LYS A 6 9.22 -9.65 7.70
CA LYS A 6 10.17 -10.76 7.94
C LYS A 6 10.53 -11.45 6.63
N ASN A 7 11.81 -11.40 6.28
CA ASN A 7 12.39 -12.07 5.10
C ASN A 7 11.60 -11.83 3.82
N LEU A 8 11.08 -10.61 3.65
CA LEU A 8 10.27 -10.26 2.49
C LEU A 8 11.08 -10.34 1.23
N ALA A 9 10.59 -11.12 0.27
CA ALA A 9 11.09 -11.12 -1.09
C ALA A 9 9.95 -10.76 -2.06
N THR A 10 10.28 -9.96 -3.08
CA THR A 10 9.37 -9.56 -4.15
C THR A 10 10.10 -9.69 -5.46
N HIS A 11 9.60 -10.57 -6.30
CA HIS A 11 10.17 -10.89 -7.59
C HIS A 11 9.18 -10.57 -8.71
N PHE A 12 9.71 -10.29 -9.90
CA PHE A 12 8.93 -10.01 -11.11
C PHE A 12 9.37 -10.91 -12.26
N HIS A 13 8.40 -11.40 -13.01
CA HIS A 13 8.70 -12.07 -14.29
C HIS A 13 9.14 -11.02 -15.31
N ALA A 14 10.39 -11.06 -15.73
CA ALA A 14 11.02 -10.12 -16.67
C ALA A 14 11.17 -10.68 -18.09
N GLY A 15 10.41 -11.71 -18.43
CA GLY A 15 10.42 -12.43 -19.69
C GLY A 15 10.61 -13.94 -19.51
N PRO A 16 10.63 -14.74 -20.59
CA PRO A 16 10.75 -16.19 -20.51
C PRO A 16 11.98 -16.61 -19.70
N GLY A 17 11.76 -17.30 -18.58
CA GLY A 17 12.81 -17.80 -17.69
C GLY A 17 13.63 -16.73 -16.95
N LYS A 18 13.27 -15.44 -17.04
CA LYS A 18 13.98 -14.35 -16.37
C LYS A 18 13.17 -13.82 -15.18
N ILE A 19 13.83 -13.70 -14.04
CA ILE A 19 13.27 -13.17 -12.81
C ILE A 19 14.09 -11.96 -12.36
N ALA A 20 13.44 -10.85 -12.15
CA ALA A 20 14.00 -9.67 -11.51
C ALA A 20 13.66 -9.70 -10.00
N ARG A 21 14.67 -9.73 -9.14
CA ARG A 21 14.53 -9.71 -7.69
C ARG A 21 14.58 -8.26 -7.22
N ALA A 22 13.42 -7.66 -7.01
CA ALA A 22 13.33 -6.26 -6.60
C ALA A 22 13.49 -6.07 -5.09
N VAL A 23 13.04 -7.06 -4.30
CA VAL A 23 13.26 -7.16 -2.86
C VAL A 23 13.72 -8.58 -2.58
N ASP A 24 14.77 -8.75 -1.77
CA ASP A 24 15.37 -10.06 -1.51
C ASP A 24 15.76 -10.18 -0.03
N GLY A 25 14.89 -10.77 0.78
CA GLY A 25 15.14 -11.09 2.19
C GLY A 25 15.14 -9.90 3.15
N VAL A 26 14.36 -8.85 2.90
CA VAL A 26 14.31 -7.67 3.75
C VAL A 26 13.48 -7.91 5.00
N SER A 27 14.03 -7.50 6.17
CA SER A 27 13.36 -7.59 7.46
C SER A 27 13.52 -6.30 8.25
N PHE A 28 12.44 -5.83 8.85
CA PHE A 28 12.44 -4.69 9.77
C PHE A 28 11.16 -4.65 10.60
N ASP A 29 11.22 -3.91 11.69
CA ASP A 29 10.11 -3.70 12.61
C ASP A 29 9.84 -2.21 12.80
N LEU A 30 8.57 -1.82 12.86
CA LEU A 30 8.11 -0.48 13.18
C LEU A 30 7.23 -0.51 14.42
N GLN A 31 7.61 0.24 15.44
CA GLN A 31 6.80 0.41 16.64
C GLN A 31 5.77 1.53 16.45
N GLN A 32 4.66 1.42 17.15
CA GLN A 32 3.64 2.48 17.18
C GLN A 32 4.24 3.82 17.64
N GLY A 33 3.87 4.90 16.94
CA GLY A 33 4.37 6.25 17.23
C GLY A 33 5.82 6.51 16.84
N LYS A 34 6.47 5.58 16.13
CA LYS A 34 7.85 5.75 15.63
C LYS A 34 7.86 5.92 14.12
N THR A 35 8.94 6.51 13.63
CA THR A 35 9.23 6.64 12.20
C THR A 35 10.42 5.75 11.84
N LEU A 36 10.29 5.01 10.74
CA LEU A 36 11.37 4.21 10.15
C LEU A 36 11.71 4.78 8.77
N ALA A 37 12.97 5.08 8.53
CA ALA A 37 13.46 5.50 7.22
C ALA A 37 14.14 4.33 6.49
N LEU A 38 13.67 4.02 5.27
CA LEU A 38 14.36 3.10 4.36
C LEU A 38 15.29 3.93 3.46
N VAL A 39 16.60 3.74 3.63
CA VAL A 39 17.63 4.49 2.89
C VAL A 39 18.33 3.56 1.91
N GLY A 40 18.68 4.08 0.74
CA GLY A 40 19.41 3.36 -0.30
C GLY A 40 19.40 4.12 -1.62
N GLU A 41 20.19 3.65 -2.58
CA GLU A 41 20.30 4.23 -3.90
C GLU A 41 19.01 4.13 -4.72
N SER A 42 18.90 4.88 -5.81
CA SER A 42 17.78 4.75 -6.75
C SER A 42 17.76 3.33 -7.33
N GLY A 43 16.56 2.74 -7.40
CA GLY A 43 16.38 1.38 -7.93
C GLY A 43 16.68 0.24 -6.95
N CYS A 44 17.09 0.50 -5.69
CA CYS A 44 17.41 -0.56 -4.72
C CYS A 44 16.18 -1.23 -4.07
N GLY A 45 14.95 -1.01 -4.55
CA GLY A 45 13.77 -1.73 -4.10
C GLY A 45 12.94 -1.04 -2.99
N LYS A 46 13.28 0.17 -2.52
CA LYS A 46 12.52 0.87 -1.45
C LYS A 46 11.03 1.00 -1.76
N THR A 47 10.71 1.50 -2.94
CA THR A 47 9.32 1.67 -3.40
C THR A 47 8.63 0.31 -3.55
N GLN A 48 9.34 -0.70 -4.07
CA GLN A 48 8.78 -2.05 -4.19
C GLN A 48 8.51 -2.70 -2.82
N THR A 49 9.36 -2.41 -1.82
CA THR A 49 9.10 -2.83 -0.43
C THR A 49 7.81 -2.20 0.09
N ALA A 50 7.60 -0.90 -0.12
CA ALA A 50 6.36 -0.22 0.30
C ALA A 50 5.13 -0.77 -0.43
N PHE A 51 5.19 -0.99 -1.76
CA PHE A 51 4.11 -1.61 -2.52
C PHE A 51 3.82 -3.04 -2.07
N SER A 52 4.84 -3.79 -1.69
CA SER A 52 4.69 -5.16 -1.19
C SER A 52 3.91 -5.20 0.12
N ILE A 53 4.15 -4.24 1.03
CA ILE A 53 3.44 -4.16 2.32
C ILE A 53 1.93 -4.00 2.12
N ILE A 54 1.52 -3.20 1.15
CA ILE A 54 0.10 -2.95 0.87
C ILE A 54 -0.45 -3.82 -0.27
N LYS A 55 0.31 -4.82 -0.73
CA LYS A 55 -0.04 -5.73 -1.85
C LYS A 55 -0.49 -4.99 -3.12
N LEU A 56 0.22 -3.92 -3.50
CA LEU A 56 0.02 -3.17 -4.75
C LEU A 56 1.20 -3.36 -5.71
N ILE A 57 1.74 -4.57 -5.79
CA ILE A 57 2.74 -4.92 -6.80
C ILE A 57 2.09 -5.13 -8.17
N ALA A 58 2.87 -4.95 -9.24
CA ALA A 58 2.38 -5.18 -10.60
C ALA A 58 1.99 -6.66 -10.83
N GLU A 59 1.11 -6.93 -11.80
CA GLU A 59 0.55 -8.25 -12.09
C GLU A 59 1.60 -9.35 -12.35
N ASN A 60 2.76 -8.97 -12.90
CA ASN A 60 3.88 -9.88 -13.12
C ASN A 60 4.75 -10.09 -11.87
N GLY A 61 4.38 -9.48 -10.73
CA GLY A 61 5.07 -9.60 -9.46
C GLY A 61 4.49 -10.67 -8.56
N TYR A 62 5.31 -11.24 -7.70
CA TYR A 62 4.90 -12.20 -6.69
C TYR A 62 5.84 -12.19 -5.48
N HIS A 63 5.36 -12.71 -4.36
CA HIS A 63 6.15 -12.86 -3.14
C HIS A 63 6.57 -14.32 -2.96
N PRO A 64 7.82 -14.68 -3.31
CA PRO A 64 8.31 -16.05 -3.15
C PRO A 64 8.51 -16.45 -1.68
N SER A 65 8.71 -15.47 -0.79
CA SER A 65 8.91 -15.71 0.64
C SER A 65 8.64 -14.44 1.46
N GLY A 66 8.53 -14.63 2.76
CA GLY A 66 8.38 -13.57 3.76
C GLY A 66 6.96 -13.39 4.24
N ASN A 67 6.84 -12.75 5.40
CA ASN A 67 5.57 -12.42 6.03
C ASN A 67 5.54 -10.94 6.41
N ILE A 68 4.36 -10.37 6.37
CA ILE A 68 4.09 -8.98 6.73
C ILE A 68 3.00 -8.98 7.78
N PHE A 69 3.32 -8.53 8.99
CA PHE A 69 2.35 -8.42 10.09
C PHE A 69 2.05 -6.96 10.38
N PHE A 70 0.79 -6.62 10.40
CA PHE A 70 0.28 -5.32 10.83
C PHE A 70 -0.64 -5.52 12.03
N GLU A 71 -0.28 -4.96 13.20
CA GLU A 71 -1.00 -5.14 14.47
C GLU A 71 -1.32 -6.62 14.76
N ASP A 72 -0.31 -7.49 14.66
CA ASP A 72 -0.40 -8.95 14.85
C ASP A 72 -1.23 -9.70 13.78
N ARG A 73 -1.78 -9.01 12.78
CA ARG A 73 -2.49 -9.59 11.65
C ARG A 73 -1.53 -9.85 10.48
N ASP A 74 -1.48 -11.10 10.00
CA ASP A 74 -0.64 -11.46 8.85
C ASP A 74 -1.30 -11.00 7.54
N LEU A 75 -0.75 -9.95 6.93
CA LEU A 75 -1.23 -9.41 5.67
C LEU A 75 -0.96 -10.34 4.48
N SER A 76 0.03 -11.24 4.60
CA SER A 76 0.41 -12.14 3.51
C SER A 76 -0.73 -13.06 3.09
N ASN A 77 -1.58 -13.42 4.02
CA ASN A 77 -2.70 -14.36 3.85
C ASN A 77 -4.05 -13.69 3.54
N LEU A 78 -4.12 -12.35 3.56
CA LEU A 78 -5.37 -11.63 3.30
C LEU A 78 -5.73 -11.69 1.80
N ASP A 79 -7.02 -11.78 1.52
CA ASP A 79 -7.55 -11.62 0.18
C ASP A 79 -7.62 -10.13 -0.25
N ASP A 80 -8.01 -9.87 -1.51
CA ASP A 80 -8.05 -8.51 -2.03
C ASP A 80 -9.12 -7.63 -1.37
N ASP A 81 -10.25 -8.20 -0.95
CA ASP A 81 -11.32 -7.45 -0.29
C ASP A 81 -10.92 -7.08 1.13
N GLU A 82 -10.25 -7.98 1.85
CA GLU A 82 -9.68 -7.71 3.17
C GLU A 82 -8.60 -6.63 3.08
N MET A 83 -7.70 -6.71 2.08
CA MET A 83 -6.68 -5.70 1.84
C MET A 83 -7.29 -4.35 1.43
N ARG A 84 -8.38 -4.32 0.67
CA ARG A 84 -9.09 -3.09 0.31
C ARG A 84 -9.63 -2.36 1.54
N ASN A 85 -10.11 -3.09 2.54
CA ASN A 85 -10.59 -2.51 3.79
C ASN A 85 -9.46 -1.88 4.62
N LEU A 86 -8.24 -2.40 4.53
CA LEU A 86 -7.06 -1.85 5.21
C LEU A 86 -6.45 -0.65 4.46
N ARG A 87 -6.39 -0.73 3.13
CA ARG A 87 -5.81 0.32 2.29
C ARG A 87 -6.64 1.60 2.40
N GLY A 88 -5.98 2.71 2.70
CA GLY A 88 -6.60 4.03 2.82
C GLY A 88 -7.27 4.30 4.18
N ASN A 89 -7.50 3.26 5.00
CA ASN A 89 -8.06 3.38 6.34
C ASN A 89 -6.99 3.18 7.42
N ASP A 90 -6.41 1.99 7.48
CA ASP A 90 -5.43 1.62 8.50
C ASP A 90 -3.99 1.82 8.00
N ILE A 91 -3.76 1.57 6.72
CA ILE A 91 -2.47 1.77 6.05
C ILE A 91 -2.69 2.64 4.81
N ALA A 92 -2.06 3.81 4.77
CA ALA A 92 -2.10 4.71 3.61
C ALA A 92 -0.71 4.87 3.00
N MET A 93 -0.66 5.25 1.73
CA MET A 93 0.57 5.53 1.01
C MET A 93 0.49 6.88 0.29
N ILE A 94 1.55 7.67 0.42
CA ILE A 94 1.75 8.88 -0.39
C ILE A 94 2.72 8.51 -1.52
N PHE A 95 2.25 8.64 -2.77
CA PHE A 95 3.05 8.33 -3.95
C PHE A 95 4.01 9.47 -4.28
N GLN A 96 5.11 9.13 -4.97
CA GLN A 96 6.17 10.09 -5.30
C GLN A 96 5.71 11.17 -6.29
N GLU A 97 4.75 10.86 -7.18
CA GLU A 97 4.20 11.80 -8.15
C GLU A 97 2.78 12.25 -7.78
N PRO A 98 2.62 13.43 -7.13
CA PRO A 98 1.30 13.90 -6.70
C PRO A 98 0.38 14.25 -7.86
N MET A 99 0.92 14.57 -9.05
CA MET A 99 0.14 14.94 -10.23
C MET A 99 -0.75 13.82 -10.77
N THR A 100 -0.43 12.56 -10.44
CA THR A 100 -1.19 11.38 -10.85
C THR A 100 -2.15 10.87 -9.76
N SER A 101 -2.21 11.53 -8.61
CA SER A 101 -3.03 11.08 -7.47
C SER A 101 -4.53 11.22 -7.72
N LEU A 102 -4.95 12.17 -8.56
CA LEU A 102 -6.33 12.33 -9.00
C LEU A 102 -6.46 11.96 -10.48
N ASN A 103 -7.49 11.19 -10.81
CA ASN A 103 -7.80 10.85 -12.18
C ASN A 103 -8.51 12.04 -12.87
N PRO A 104 -7.94 12.63 -13.95
CA PRO A 104 -8.51 13.82 -14.60
C PRO A 104 -9.86 13.57 -15.31
N LEU A 105 -10.25 12.30 -15.51
CA LEU A 105 -11.50 11.93 -16.15
C LEU A 105 -12.71 11.96 -15.19
N PHE A 106 -12.46 12.03 -13.88
CA PHE A 106 -13.51 12.04 -12.85
C PHE A 106 -13.50 13.36 -12.07
N ARG A 107 -14.67 13.73 -11.56
CA ARG A 107 -14.78 14.93 -10.71
C ARG A 107 -14.02 14.72 -9.41
N ILE A 108 -13.34 15.75 -8.94
CA ILE A 108 -12.58 15.73 -7.67
C ILE A 108 -13.51 15.34 -6.50
N GLY A 109 -14.73 15.91 -6.46
CA GLY A 109 -15.70 15.60 -5.42
C GLY A 109 -16.09 14.12 -5.36
N ASP A 110 -16.20 13.44 -6.50
CA ASP A 110 -16.52 12.01 -6.54
C ASP A 110 -15.35 11.18 -6.00
N GLN A 111 -14.13 11.51 -6.41
CA GLN A 111 -12.91 10.84 -5.94
C GLN A 111 -12.68 11.02 -4.43
N LEU A 112 -12.95 12.20 -3.88
CA LEU A 112 -12.83 12.45 -2.44
C LEU A 112 -13.92 11.75 -1.62
N GLN A 113 -15.11 11.56 -2.20
CA GLN A 113 -16.20 10.88 -1.52
C GLN A 113 -16.06 9.35 -1.50
N GLU A 114 -15.34 8.76 -2.46
CA GLU A 114 -15.18 7.31 -2.56
C GLU A 114 -14.58 6.68 -1.29
N PRO A 115 -13.44 7.15 -0.75
CA PRO A 115 -12.90 6.63 0.51
C PRO A 115 -13.84 6.85 1.71
N LEU A 116 -14.56 7.98 1.73
CA LEU A 116 -15.51 8.27 2.81
C LEU A 116 -16.67 7.27 2.84
N LYS A 117 -17.18 6.89 1.66
CA LYS A 117 -18.22 5.87 1.51
C LYS A 117 -17.70 4.48 1.88
N GLN A 118 -16.51 4.15 1.39
CA GLN A 118 -15.90 2.83 1.57
C GLN A 118 -15.56 2.54 3.03
N HIS A 119 -14.90 3.47 3.71
CA HIS A 119 -14.29 3.23 5.02
C HIS A 119 -15.10 3.78 6.19
N LEU A 120 -15.69 4.96 6.05
CA LEU A 120 -16.38 5.63 7.16
C LEU A 120 -17.89 5.37 7.19
N LYS A 121 -18.43 4.70 6.16
CA LYS A 121 -19.88 4.41 6.05
C LYS A 121 -20.76 5.66 6.26
N ILE A 122 -20.24 6.82 5.88
CA ILE A 122 -20.95 8.10 6.01
C ILE A 122 -22.14 8.09 5.06
N ALA A 123 -23.31 8.53 5.55
CA ALA A 123 -24.50 8.65 4.71
C ALA A 123 -24.21 9.58 3.50
N GLU A 124 -24.71 9.21 2.34
CA GLU A 124 -24.39 9.85 1.05
C GLU A 124 -24.58 11.38 1.06
N GLY A 125 -25.61 11.88 1.76
CA GLY A 125 -25.83 13.30 1.92
C GLY A 125 -24.74 14.08 2.69
N ASN A 126 -24.01 13.40 3.56
CA ASN A 126 -22.95 13.99 4.37
C ASN A 126 -21.55 13.85 3.75
N CYS A 127 -21.37 12.93 2.79
CA CYS A 127 -20.07 12.70 2.14
C CYS A 127 -19.55 13.96 1.43
N ARG A 128 -20.45 14.72 0.76
CA ARG A 128 -20.07 15.94 0.07
C ARG A 128 -19.58 17.03 1.03
N SER A 129 -20.31 17.26 2.11
CA SER A 129 -19.89 18.25 3.13
C SER A 129 -18.54 17.88 3.73
N ARG A 130 -18.35 16.60 4.05
CA ARG A 130 -17.08 16.12 4.58
C ARG A 130 -15.94 16.22 3.58
N ALA A 131 -16.19 15.94 2.30
CA ALA A 131 -15.20 16.11 1.23
C ALA A 131 -14.76 17.59 1.07
N ILE A 132 -15.69 18.54 1.23
CA ILE A 132 -15.38 19.98 1.20
C ILE A 132 -14.54 20.41 2.40
N GLU A 133 -14.78 19.85 3.59
CA GLU A 133 -13.98 20.14 4.79
C GLU A 133 -12.53 19.62 4.68
N LEU A 134 -12.27 18.64 3.82
CA LEU A 134 -10.93 18.05 3.60
C LEU A 134 -10.09 18.86 2.60
N LEU A 135 -10.67 19.79 1.87
CA LEU A 135 -9.99 20.72 0.92
C LEU A 135 -9.60 22.01 1.59
#